data_116d26a8eff9f9c5da17880f3bb4d6e4
#
_entry.id   116d26a8eff9f9c5da17880f3bb4d6e4
#
_cell.length_a   1.000
_cell.length_b   1.000
_cell.length_c   1.000
_cell.angle_alpha   90.00
_cell.angle_beta   90.00
_cell.angle_gamma   90.00
#
_symmetry.space_group_name_H-M   'P 1'
#
loop_
_entity.id
_entity.type
_entity.pdbx_description
1 polymer ?
#
loop_
_entity_poly.entity_id
_entity_poly.type
_entity_poly.pdbx_seq_one_letter_code
_entity_poly.pdbx_strand_id
1 'polypeptide(L)'
;MSLENIVQKGELLDYYGALLTPRQRECLELYYNENLTLAEIADYFHISRQAVHDAMRHGEEQLEAYEAALHLAEAKLKRMEAVHSLLGLIPSDAAEKAAPLLKVLTD
;
A
#
# COMPACT_ATOMS: atom_id res chain seq x y z
N MET A 1 14.75 6.70 -5.50
CA MET A 1 13.70 6.27 -4.56
C MET A 1 14.11 4.94 -3.96
N SER A 2 14.02 4.80 -2.63
CA SER A 2 14.39 3.53 -1.99
C SER A 2 13.30 2.47 -2.20
N LEU A 3 13.70 1.20 -2.10
CA LEU A 3 12.75 0.08 -2.17
C LEU A 3 11.69 0.18 -1.07
N GLU A 4 12.08 0.59 0.13
CA GLU A 4 11.16 0.79 1.25
C GLU A 4 10.07 1.81 0.94
N ASN A 5 10.43 2.92 0.28
CA ASN A 5 9.47 3.94 -0.15
C ASN A 5 8.47 3.39 -1.16
N ILE A 6 8.93 2.58 -2.11
CA ILE A 6 8.06 1.97 -3.12
C ILE A 6 7.07 1.02 -2.47
N VAL A 7 7.54 0.17 -1.56
CA VAL A 7 6.68 -0.79 -0.83
C VAL A 7 5.66 -0.04 0.03
N GLN A 8 6.10 0.98 0.76
CA GLN A 8 5.21 1.78 1.61
C GLN A 8 4.12 2.47 0.80
N LYS A 9 4.47 3.07 -0.33
CA LYS A 9 3.49 3.75 -1.19
C LYS A 9 2.51 2.77 -1.81
N GLY A 10 2.97 1.57 -2.18
CA GLY A 10 2.10 0.51 -2.65
C GLY A 10 1.10 0.07 -1.59
N GLU A 11 1.52 -0.06 -0.34
CA GLU A 11 0.62 -0.38 0.77
C GLU A 11 -0.43 0.71 1.01
N LEU A 12 -0.03 1.98 0.97
CA LEU A 12 -0.97 3.09 1.14
C LEU A 12 -2.00 3.10 0.01
N LEU A 13 -1.57 2.79 -1.20
CA LEU A 13 -2.47 2.68 -2.35
C LEU A 13 -3.49 1.56 -2.15
N ASP A 14 -3.07 0.42 -1.61
CA ASP A 14 -3.98 -0.69 -1.31
C ASP A 14 -5.05 -0.29 -0.30
N TYR A 15 -4.67 0.43 0.76
CA TYR A 15 -5.62 0.85 1.79
C TYR A 15 -6.54 1.98 1.35
N TYR A 16 -5.98 2.99 0.68
CA TYR A 16 -6.66 4.26 0.46
C TYR A 16 -6.93 4.59 -1.00
N GLY A 17 -6.49 3.75 -1.93
CA GLY A 17 -6.62 4.03 -3.37
C GLY A 17 -8.05 4.29 -3.82
N ALA A 18 -9.02 3.60 -3.22
CA ALA A 18 -10.43 3.79 -3.55
C ALA A 18 -10.94 5.19 -3.20
N LEU A 19 -10.22 5.94 -2.36
CA LEU A 19 -10.59 7.31 -1.96
C LEU A 19 -9.98 8.37 -2.88
N LEU A 20 -9.11 7.97 -3.80
CA LEU A 20 -8.50 8.87 -4.77
C LEU A 20 -9.43 9.08 -5.98
N THR A 21 -9.17 10.14 -6.76
CA THR A 21 -9.84 10.27 -8.05
C THR A 21 -9.43 9.11 -8.95
N PRO A 22 -10.27 8.69 -9.93
CA PRO A 22 -9.91 7.59 -10.83
C PRO A 22 -8.57 7.79 -11.53
N ARG A 23 -8.27 8.99 -12.01
CA ARG A 23 -7.01 9.28 -12.72
C ARG A 23 -5.81 9.17 -11.78
N GLN A 24 -5.91 9.71 -10.57
CA GLN A 24 -4.84 9.59 -9.56
C GLN A 24 -4.56 8.13 -9.23
N ARG A 25 -5.62 7.37 -8.95
CA ARG A 25 -5.50 5.96 -8.61
C ARG A 25 -4.90 5.15 -9.76
N GLU A 26 -5.42 5.33 -10.97
CA GLU A 26 -4.93 4.56 -12.12
C GLU A 26 -3.48 4.86 -12.45
N CYS A 27 -3.06 6.11 -12.41
CA CYS A 27 -1.66 6.47 -12.62
C CYS A 27 -0.74 5.83 -11.58
N LEU A 28 -1.13 5.86 -10.31
CA LEU A 28 -0.36 5.26 -9.24
C LEU A 28 -0.30 3.73 -9.36
N GLU A 29 -1.42 3.08 -9.69
CA GLU A 29 -1.46 1.64 -9.89
C GLU A 29 -0.55 1.20 -11.06
N LEU A 30 -0.59 1.91 -12.17
CA LEU A 30 0.26 1.58 -13.31
C LEU A 30 1.74 1.78 -12.99
N TYR A 31 2.08 2.80 -12.23
CA TYR A 31 3.46 3.07 -11.85
C TYR A 31 3.99 2.07 -10.81
N TYR A 32 3.26 1.87 -9.72
CA TYR A 32 3.74 1.04 -8.59
C TYR A 32 3.47 -0.45 -8.77
N ASN A 33 2.35 -0.83 -9.38
CA ASN A 33 2.00 -2.25 -9.51
C ASN A 33 2.42 -2.85 -10.86
N GLU A 34 2.38 -2.05 -11.94
CA GLU A 34 2.70 -2.54 -13.28
C GLU A 34 4.08 -2.08 -13.78
N ASN A 35 4.80 -1.29 -12.98
CA ASN A 35 6.15 -0.80 -13.30
C ASN A 35 6.25 0.01 -14.60
N LEU A 36 5.18 0.70 -14.99
CA LEU A 36 5.22 1.56 -16.15
C LEU A 36 5.96 2.86 -15.85
N THR A 37 6.65 3.39 -16.87
CA THR A 37 7.28 4.72 -16.77
C THR A 37 6.24 5.81 -16.92
N LEU A 38 6.60 7.05 -16.54
CA LEU A 38 5.71 8.21 -16.74
C LEU A 38 5.35 8.38 -18.22
N ALA A 39 6.32 8.17 -19.12
CA ALA A 39 6.07 8.26 -20.56
C ALA A 39 5.06 7.21 -21.03
N GLU A 40 5.17 5.98 -20.55
CA GLU A 40 4.25 4.90 -20.90
C GLU A 40 2.84 5.18 -20.39
N ILE A 41 2.71 5.69 -19.16
CA ILE A 41 1.42 6.06 -18.59
C ILE A 41 0.78 7.22 -19.38
N ALA A 42 1.59 8.22 -19.72
CA ALA A 42 1.13 9.36 -20.52
C ALA A 42 0.60 8.90 -21.87
N ASP A 43 1.31 8.00 -22.54
CA ASP A 43 0.87 7.43 -23.82
C ASP A 43 -0.42 6.63 -23.68
N TYR A 44 -0.53 5.86 -22.59
CA TYR A 44 -1.73 5.04 -22.32
C TYR A 44 -2.98 5.90 -22.19
N PHE A 45 -2.89 7.04 -21.48
CA PHE A 45 -4.03 7.92 -21.26
C PHE A 45 -4.15 9.05 -22.28
N HIS A 46 -3.21 9.17 -23.20
CA HIS A 46 -3.14 10.28 -24.17
C HIS A 46 -3.09 11.65 -23.48
N ILE A 47 -2.27 11.78 -22.47
CA ILE A 47 -2.02 13.01 -21.72
C ILE A 47 -0.52 13.28 -21.65
N SER A 48 -0.14 14.45 -21.17
CA SER A 48 1.26 14.81 -21.02
C SER A 48 1.91 14.07 -19.86
N ARG A 49 3.26 13.90 -19.91
CA ARG A 49 4.00 13.36 -18.79
C ARG A 49 3.87 14.22 -17.55
N GLN A 50 3.80 15.55 -17.73
CA GLN A 50 3.58 16.48 -16.62
C GLN A 50 2.22 16.23 -15.95
N ALA A 51 1.18 15.96 -16.74
CA ALA A 51 -0.14 15.64 -16.20
C ALA A 51 -0.13 14.37 -15.38
N VAL A 52 0.61 13.34 -15.83
CA VAL A 52 0.80 12.09 -15.07
C VAL A 52 1.53 12.39 -13.76
N HIS A 53 2.62 13.14 -13.83
CA HIS A 53 3.40 13.50 -12.65
C HIS A 53 2.53 14.23 -11.61
N ASP A 54 1.74 15.21 -12.07
CA ASP A 54 0.87 15.98 -11.18
C ASP A 54 -0.22 15.12 -10.55
N ALA A 55 -0.84 14.23 -11.33
CA ALA A 55 -1.85 13.30 -10.81
C ALA A 55 -1.27 12.39 -9.74
N MET A 56 -0.07 11.83 -9.98
CA MET A 56 0.61 10.98 -9.03
C MET A 56 1.01 11.73 -7.76
N ARG A 57 1.56 12.94 -7.92
CA ARG A 57 1.97 13.76 -6.76
C ARG A 57 0.79 14.08 -5.86
N HIS A 58 -0.31 14.56 -6.45
CA HIS A 58 -1.52 14.86 -5.68
C HIS A 58 -2.11 13.60 -5.03
N GLY A 59 -2.10 12.48 -5.76
CA GLY A 59 -2.55 11.20 -5.21
C GLY A 59 -1.71 10.75 -4.02
N GLU A 60 -0.39 10.83 -4.12
CA GLU A 60 0.51 10.48 -3.02
C GLU A 60 0.31 11.37 -1.80
N GLU A 61 0.13 12.68 -2.01
CA GLU A 61 -0.18 13.62 -0.92
C GLU A 61 -1.47 13.22 -0.20
N GLN A 62 -2.49 12.81 -0.94
CA GLN A 62 -3.75 12.35 -0.37
C GLN A 62 -3.58 11.04 0.41
N LEU A 63 -2.83 10.08 -0.13
CA LEU A 63 -2.56 8.82 0.56
C LEU A 63 -1.86 9.06 1.91
N GLU A 64 -0.88 9.94 1.92
CA GLU A 64 -0.16 10.30 3.15
C GLU A 64 -1.08 11.00 4.17
N ALA A 65 -1.96 11.87 3.70
CA ALA A 65 -2.93 12.54 4.56
C ALA A 65 -3.93 11.56 5.17
N TYR A 66 -4.42 10.58 4.39
CA TYR A 66 -5.31 9.54 4.90
C TYR A 66 -4.61 8.68 5.95
N GLU A 67 -3.37 8.28 5.68
CA GLU A 67 -2.63 7.46 6.66
C GLU A 67 -2.35 8.26 7.94
N ALA A 68 -2.01 9.55 7.84
CA ALA A 68 -1.79 10.40 9.01
C ALA A 68 -3.06 10.53 9.87
N ALA A 69 -4.24 10.48 9.25
CA ALA A 69 -5.51 10.57 9.95
C ALA A 69 -6.01 9.22 10.48
N LEU A 70 -5.86 8.15 9.70
CA LEU A 70 -6.51 6.87 9.95
C LEU A 70 -5.59 5.77 10.49
N HIS A 71 -4.31 5.84 10.20
CA HIS A 71 -3.26 4.91 10.70
C HIS A 71 -3.54 3.42 10.41
N LEU A 72 -4.19 3.09 9.28
CA LEU A 72 -4.51 1.69 8.95
C LEU A 72 -3.26 0.84 8.67
N ALA A 73 -2.30 1.40 7.94
CA ALA A 73 -1.06 0.70 7.63
C ALA A 73 -0.20 0.53 8.89
N GLU A 74 -0.11 1.56 9.72
CA GLU A 74 0.60 1.50 11.00
C GLU A 74 -0.02 0.47 11.93
N ALA A 75 -1.35 0.47 12.04
CA ALA A 75 -2.07 -0.48 12.90
C ALA A 75 -1.87 -1.93 12.44
N LYS A 76 -1.89 -2.17 11.12
CA LYS A 76 -1.62 -3.51 10.58
C LYS A 76 -0.21 -3.98 10.91
N LEU A 77 0.79 -3.10 10.75
CA LEU A 77 2.17 -3.44 11.08
C LEU A 77 2.31 -3.85 12.54
N LYS A 78 1.70 -3.10 13.45
CA LYS A 78 1.71 -3.42 14.89
C LYS A 78 1.05 -4.77 15.17
N ARG A 79 -0.08 -5.06 14.52
CA ARG A 79 -0.75 -6.35 14.66
C ARG A 79 0.12 -7.50 14.15
N MET A 80 0.78 -7.33 13.01
CA MET A 80 1.67 -8.34 12.44
C MET A 80 2.86 -8.63 13.36
N GLU A 81 3.46 -7.60 13.92
CA GLU A 81 4.56 -7.73 14.87
C GLU A 81 4.11 -8.47 16.14
N ALA A 82 2.93 -8.12 16.67
CA ALA A 82 2.37 -8.78 17.84
C ALA A 82 2.07 -10.26 17.57
N VAL A 83 1.51 -10.59 16.41
CA VAL A 83 1.24 -11.97 16.01
C VAL A 83 2.54 -12.76 15.87
N HIS A 84 3.55 -12.17 15.24
CA HIS A 84 4.86 -12.81 15.08
C HIS A 84 5.50 -13.11 16.45
N SER A 85 5.46 -12.15 17.35
CA SER A 85 5.99 -12.34 18.72
C SER A 85 5.20 -13.41 19.48
N LEU A 86 3.88 -13.41 19.36
CA LEU A 86 3.01 -14.39 20.02
C LEU A 86 3.32 -15.80 19.53
N LEU A 87 3.47 -16.00 18.23
CA LEU A 87 3.80 -17.32 17.67
C LEU A 87 5.14 -17.83 18.16
N GLY A 88 6.10 -16.97 18.49
CA GLY A 88 7.38 -17.34 19.07
C GLY A 88 7.30 -17.74 20.54
N LEU A 89 6.21 -17.41 21.24
CA LEU A 89 6.03 -17.69 22.66
C LEU A 89 5.25 -18.97 22.95
N ILE A 90 4.60 -19.57 21.97
CA ILE A 90 3.75 -20.74 22.15
C ILE A 90 4.41 -21.99 21.52
N PRO A 91 4.08 -23.21 22.00
CA PRO A 91 4.60 -24.44 21.41
C PRO A 91 4.20 -24.59 19.94
N SER A 92 5.04 -25.31 19.16
CA SER A 92 4.85 -25.46 17.72
C SER A 92 3.49 -26.02 17.32
N ASP A 93 2.97 -27.00 18.08
CA ASP A 93 1.66 -27.57 17.79
C ASP A 93 0.52 -26.58 18.05
N ALA A 94 0.63 -25.79 19.10
CA ALA A 94 -0.32 -24.73 19.39
C ALA A 94 -0.24 -23.60 18.35
N ALA A 95 0.98 -23.26 17.92
CA ALA A 95 1.21 -22.25 16.88
C ALA A 95 0.55 -22.66 15.56
N GLU A 96 0.68 -23.92 15.18
CA GLU A 96 0.06 -24.45 13.96
C GLU A 96 -1.46 -24.36 14.01
N LYS A 97 -2.06 -24.67 15.16
CA LYS A 97 -3.51 -24.56 15.35
C LYS A 97 -4.00 -23.12 15.41
N ALA A 98 -3.19 -22.23 15.97
CA ALA A 98 -3.53 -20.82 16.12
C ALA A 98 -3.36 -20.02 14.81
N ALA A 99 -2.50 -20.45 13.89
CA ALA A 99 -2.17 -19.71 12.68
C ALA A 99 -3.38 -19.28 11.86
N PRO A 100 -4.38 -20.15 11.57
CA PRO A 100 -5.55 -19.71 10.83
C PRO A 100 -6.38 -18.62 11.54
N LEU A 101 -6.42 -18.67 12.88
CA LEU A 101 -7.13 -17.67 13.68
C LEU A 101 -6.39 -16.34 13.69
N LEU A 102 -5.07 -16.39 13.83
CA LEU A 102 -4.23 -15.19 13.85
C LEU A 102 -4.18 -14.51 12.48
N LYS A 103 -4.34 -15.26 11.40
CA LYS A 103 -4.39 -14.72 10.05
C LYS A 103 -5.54 -13.72 9.89
N VAL A 104 -6.67 -13.97 10.53
CA VAL A 104 -7.81 -13.04 10.50
C VAL A 104 -7.43 -11.67 11.06
N LEU A 105 -6.52 -11.62 12.02
CA LEU A 105 -6.06 -10.38 12.65
C LEU A 105 -5.06 -9.59 11.79
N THR A 106 -4.43 -10.25 10.82
CA THR A 106 -3.38 -9.65 9.99
C THR A 106 -3.76 -9.48 8.54
N ASP A 107 -4.91 -9.98 8.13
CA ASP A 107 -5.43 -9.80 6.77
C ASP A 107 -6.08 -8.42 6.57
#